data_737cf61a930260c2de56807eb9160689
#
_entry.id   737cf61a930260c2de56807eb9160689
#
_cell.length_a   1.000
_cell.length_b   1.000
_cell.length_c   1.000
_cell.angle_alpha   90.00
_cell.angle_beta   90.00
_cell.angle_gamma   90.00
#
_symmetry.space_group_name_H-M   'P 1'
#
loop_
_entity.id
_entity.type
_entity.pdbx_description
1 polymer ?
#
loop_
_entity_poly.entity_id
_entity_poly.type
_entity_poly.pdbx_seq_one_letter_code
_entity_poly.pdbx_strand_id
1 'polypeptide(L)'
;MKYGLQLYSVRDVAAENYELALEQVAKIGYDMVETAGFFGNKGEDVAAMLKKYGLTACSTHTPINDLLADFDGVIAMHKAIGCKDIIIPSAKIKNAEQVEAAINAINELQPKIEAEGMRLHFHNHSREFLPNEDGQIFFEHLRDRTNVLFEFDTFWLFNAGVDPLEMMETYKDRLYFIHLKDGIPQDHSDPQSKIEGKSLGLGKAPVAAVRKKAIEMGLTIVVESEDLLPSGPEEVGRCMDFLREQDALDA
;
A
#
# COMPACT_ATOMS: atom_id res chain seq x y z
N MET A 1 12.77 -9.07 11.99
CA MET A 1 12.50 -7.96 11.06
C MET A 1 11.29 -7.18 11.54
N LYS A 2 11.09 -5.90 11.13
CA LYS A 2 9.87 -5.14 11.42
C LYS A 2 8.99 -5.12 10.19
N TYR A 3 7.68 -5.36 10.39
CA TYR A 3 6.71 -5.40 9.31
C TYR A 3 5.55 -4.46 9.59
N GLY A 4 5.07 -3.79 8.53
CA GLY A 4 3.84 -3.01 8.53
C GLY A 4 2.65 -3.84 8.05
N LEU A 5 1.45 -3.37 8.41
CA LEU A 5 0.19 -3.89 7.89
C LEU A 5 -0.64 -2.76 7.30
N GLN A 6 -1.12 -2.93 6.07
CA GLN A 6 -2.16 -2.08 5.50
C GLN A 6 -3.49 -2.38 6.20
N LEU A 7 -4.08 -1.38 6.89
CA LEU A 7 -5.27 -1.57 7.72
C LEU A 7 -6.54 -1.90 6.93
N TYR A 8 -6.52 -1.74 5.60
CA TYR A 8 -7.60 -2.25 4.75
C TYR A 8 -7.75 -3.78 4.88
N SER A 9 -6.68 -4.47 5.23
CA SER A 9 -6.65 -5.91 5.48
C SER A 9 -7.41 -6.37 6.74
N VAL A 10 -7.79 -5.43 7.61
CA VAL A 10 -8.60 -5.67 8.83
C VAL A 10 -9.79 -4.72 8.88
N ARG A 11 -10.27 -4.26 7.69
CA ARG A 11 -11.38 -3.30 7.58
C ARG A 11 -12.69 -3.79 8.16
N ASP A 12 -12.90 -5.12 8.20
CA ASP A 12 -14.05 -5.75 8.85
C ASP A 12 -14.13 -5.37 10.33
N VAL A 13 -13.01 -5.44 11.06
CA VAL A 13 -12.95 -5.05 12.46
C VAL A 13 -12.82 -3.53 12.62
N ALA A 14 -12.00 -2.89 11.76
CA ALA A 14 -11.74 -1.45 11.85
C ALA A 14 -13.02 -0.60 11.65
N ALA A 15 -13.94 -1.04 10.79
CA ALA A 15 -15.21 -0.35 10.56
C ALA A 15 -16.14 -0.38 11.78
N GLU A 16 -16.07 -1.43 12.60
CA GLU A 16 -16.86 -1.57 13.83
C GLU A 16 -16.16 -0.95 15.03
N ASN A 17 -14.85 -1.17 15.15
CA ASN A 17 -14.03 -0.68 16.26
C ASN A 17 -12.57 -0.54 15.84
N TYR A 18 -12.18 0.68 15.51
CA TYR A 18 -10.83 1.00 15.02
C TYR A 18 -9.74 0.68 16.06
N GLU A 19 -10.00 0.97 17.34
CA GLU A 19 -9.06 0.67 18.42
C GLU A 19 -8.85 -0.83 18.60
N LEU A 20 -9.92 -1.64 18.49
CA LEU A 20 -9.82 -3.10 18.54
C LEU A 20 -8.99 -3.66 17.38
N ALA A 21 -9.14 -3.10 16.17
CA ALA A 21 -8.33 -3.49 15.04
C ALA A 21 -6.84 -3.25 15.31
N LEU A 22 -6.46 -2.08 15.82
CA LEU A 22 -5.07 -1.78 16.19
C LEU A 22 -4.54 -2.70 17.29
N GLU A 23 -5.36 -3.00 18.30
CA GLU A 23 -5.01 -3.95 19.36
C GLU A 23 -4.70 -5.34 18.79
N GLN A 24 -5.56 -5.84 17.89
CA GLN A 24 -5.37 -7.16 17.26
C GLN A 24 -4.12 -7.19 16.37
N VAL A 25 -3.91 -6.16 15.57
CA VAL A 25 -2.72 -6.02 14.71
C VAL A 25 -1.42 -6.07 15.54
N ALA A 26 -1.38 -5.33 16.66
CA ALA A 26 -0.24 -5.36 17.56
C ALA A 26 -0.04 -6.74 18.22
N LYS A 27 -1.12 -7.42 18.65
CA LYS A 27 -1.07 -8.77 19.24
C LYS A 27 -0.58 -9.83 18.24
N ILE A 28 -0.91 -9.70 16.97
CA ILE A 28 -0.43 -10.56 15.89
C ILE A 28 1.09 -10.40 15.73
N GLY A 29 1.62 -9.20 15.99
CA GLY A 29 3.06 -8.93 15.98
C GLY A 29 3.54 -8.01 14.87
N TYR A 30 2.66 -7.23 14.26
CA TYR A 30 3.06 -6.13 13.40
C TYR A 30 3.61 -4.96 14.23
N ASP A 31 4.62 -4.28 13.72
CA ASP A 31 5.27 -3.13 14.38
C ASP A 31 4.74 -1.79 13.88
N MET A 32 4.23 -1.79 12.65
CA MET A 32 3.81 -0.60 11.93
C MET A 32 2.45 -0.83 11.28
N VAL A 33 1.77 0.27 10.97
CA VAL A 33 0.53 0.25 10.20
C VAL A 33 0.60 1.27 9.08
N GLU A 34 0.00 0.94 7.97
CA GLU A 34 -0.43 1.89 6.96
C GLU A 34 -1.92 2.09 7.09
N THR A 35 -2.36 3.34 7.26
CA THR A 35 -3.79 3.61 7.46
C THR A 35 -4.54 3.66 6.14
N ALA A 36 -5.76 3.10 6.12
CA ALA A 36 -6.71 3.19 5.01
C ALA A 36 -7.94 4.00 5.46
N GLY A 37 -7.73 5.30 5.68
CA GLY A 37 -8.69 6.16 6.35
C GLY A 37 -8.65 6.01 7.88
N PHE A 38 -9.43 6.84 8.56
CA PHE A 38 -9.42 6.96 10.03
C PHE A 38 -10.75 6.61 10.68
N PHE A 39 -11.75 6.17 9.92
CA PHE A 39 -13.08 5.75 10.40
C PHE A 39 -13.74 6.76 11.34
N GLY A 40 -13.58 8.06 11.06
CA GLY A 40 -14.14 9.16 11.85
C GLY A 40 -13.36 9.52 13.13
N ASN A 41 -12.25 8.84 13.42
CA ASN A 41 -11.38 9.20 14.55
C ASN A 41 -10.54 10.45 14.23
N LYS A 42 -10.26 11.24 15.27
CA LYS A 42 -9.35 12.39 15.16
C LYS A 42 -7.89 11.93 15.24
N GLY A 43 -6.98 12.73 14.67
CA GLY A 43 -5.56 12.40 14.64
C GLY A 43 -4.94 12.17 16.02
N GLU A 44 -5.31 12.98 17.01
CA GLU A 44 -4.82 12.84 18.38
C GLU A 44 -5.30 11.53 19.03
N ASP A 45 -6.54 11.10 18.75
CA ASP A 45 -7.08 9.85 19.25
C ASP A 45 -6.36 8.65 18.61
N VAL A 46 -6.16 8.69 17.28
CA VAL A 46 -5.39 7.67 16.57
C VAL A 46 -3.95 7.60 17.06
N ALA A 47 -3.28 8.75 17.26
CA ALA A 47 -1.93 8.81 17.82
C ALA A 47 -1.86 8.18 19.21
N ALA A 48 -2.87 8.44 20.06
CA ALA A 48 -2.94 7.83 21.40
C ALA A 48 -3.12 6.31 21.33
N MET A 49 -3.98 5.81 20.41
CA MET A 49 -4.19 4.38 20.19
C MET A 49 -2.90 3.69 19.67
N LEU A 50 -2.24 4.27 18.66
CA LEU A 50 -0.98 3.75 18.14
C LEU A 50 0.07 3.64 19.24
N LYS A 51 0.24 4.70 20.04
CA LYS A 51 1.16 4.71 21.18
C LYS A 51 0.80 3.65 22.22
N LYS A 52 -0.49 3.49 22.53
CA LYS A 52 -0.99 2.51 23.51
C LYS A 52 -0.61 1.08 23.14
N TYR A 53 -0.66 0.75 21.86
CA TYR A 53 -0.36 -0.59 21.36
C TYR A 53 1.06 -0.77 20.82
N GLY A 54 1.91 0.27 20.92
CA GLY A 54 3.31 0.21 20.47
C GLY A 54 3.46 0.18 18.95
N LEU A 55 2.44 0.63 18.21
CA LEU A 55 2.45 0.72 16.76
C LEU A 55 2.95 2.10 16.28
N THR A 56 3.48 2.16 15.07
CA THR A 56 3.80 3.42 14.37
C THR A 56 3.07 3.47 13.02
N ALA A 57 2.59 4.65 12.62
CA ALA A 57 2.10 4.85 11.27
C ALA A 57 3.29 5.03 10.33
N CYS A 58 3.55 4.05 9.47
CA CYS A 58 4.64 4.13 8.49
C CYS A 58 4.23 4.94 7.25
N SER A 59 2.96 4.87 6.87
CA SER A 59 2.37 5.50 5.70
C SER A 59 0.85 5.60 5.83
N THR A 60 0.22 6.29 4.89
CA THR A 60 -1.25 6.38 4.84
C THR A 60 -1.73 6.28 3.39
N HIS A 61 -2.73 5.45 3.13
CA HIS A 61 -3.50 5.54 1.89
C HIS A 61 -4.48 6.70 1.98
N THR A 62 -4.19 7.78 1.26
CA THR A 62 -4.98 9.01 1.24
C THR A 62 -5.45 9.30 -0.19
N PRO A 63 -6.75 9.22 -0.47
CA PRO A 63 -7.28 9.51 -1.80
C PRO A 63 -6.90 10.92 -2.27
N ILE A 64 -6.54 11.04 -3.55
CA ILE A 64 -6.15 12.32 -4.16
C ILE A 64 -7.25 13.40 -4.03
N ASN A 65 -8.51 12.96 -4.05
CA ASN A 65 -9.64 13.87 -3.89
C ASN A 65 -9.73 14.47 -2.48
N ASP A 66 -9.31 13.73 -1.45
CA ASP A 66 -9.32 14.23 -0.06
C ASP A 66 -8.24 15.29 0.10
N LEU A 67 -7.04 15.08 -0.49
CA LEU A 67 -5.97 16.06 -0.54
C LEU A 67 -6.38 17.35 -1.29
N LEU A 68 -7.14 17.23 -2.38
CA LEU A 68 -7.64 18.38 -3.13
C LEU A 68 -8.77 19.10 -2.42
N ALA A 69 -9.59 18.40 -1.65
CA ALA A 69 -10.75 18.97 -0.95
C ALA A 69 -10.38 19.66 0.37
N ASP A 70 -9.46 19.08 1.16
CA ASP A 70 -9.05 19.57 2.48
C ASP A 70 -7.56 19.29 2.74
N PHE A 71 -6.69 19.99 2.04
CA PHE A 71 -5.24 19.81 2.18
C PHE A 71 -4.76 20.03 3.62
N ASP A 72 -5.19 21.13 4.25
CA ASP A 72 -4.72 21.49 5.60
C ASP A 72 -5.19 20.48 6.65
N GLY A 73 -6.42 19.98 6.55
CA GLY A 73 -6.96 18.95 7.44
C GLY A 73 -6.21 17.62 7.29
N VAL A 74 -5.92 17.20 6.04
CA VAL A 74 -5.11 16.00 5.78
C VAL A 74 -3.71 16.14 6.37
N ILE A 75 -3.02 17.26 6.14
CA ILE A 75 -1.68 17.51 6.69
C ILE A 75 -1.70 17.53 8.23
N ALA A 76 -2.71 18.16 8.84
CA ALA A 76 -2.85 18.19 10.29
C ALA A 76 -3.00 16.78 10.88
N MET A 77 -3.82 15.92 10.23
CA MET A 77 -4.00 14.51 10.60
C MET A 77 -2.67 13.74 10.57
N HIS A 78 -1.91 13.88 9.48
CA HIS A 78 -0.61 13.22 9.32
C HIS A 78 0.40 13.68 10.37
N LYS A 79 0.43 14.98 10.67
CA LYS A 79 1.27 15.53 11.76
C LYS A 79 0.90 14.96 13.12
N ALA A 80 -0.39 14.83 13.40
CA ALA A 80 -0.88 14.30 14.67
C ALA A 80 -0.43 12.85 14.91
N ILE A 81 -0.50 11.99 13.89
CA ILE A 81 -0.06 10.59 13.98
C ILE A 81 1.45 10.39 13.77
N GLY A 82 2.20 11.45 13.46
CA GLY A 82 3.64 11.41 13.21
C GLY A 82 4.04 10.74 11.90
N CYS A 83 3.12 10.62 10.94
CA CYS A 83 3.37 10.04 9.63
C CYS A 83 3.83 11.10 8.63
N LYS A 84 4.87 10.78 7.83
CA LYS A 84 5.42 11.68 6.81
C LYS A 84 5.15 11.22 5.38
N ASP A 85 4.66 10.01 5.21
CA ASP A 85 4.51 9.36 3.92
C ASP A 85 3.02 9.26 3.57
N ILE A 86 2.62 10.04 2.57
CA ILE A 86 1.26 10.09 2.04
C ILE A 86 1.27 9.30 0.73
N ILE A 87 0.42 8.29 0.64
CA ILE A 87 0.34 7.42 -0.53
C ILE A 87 -1.02 7.61 -1.19
N ILE A 88 -1.02 7.99 -2.45
CA ILE A 88 -2.23 7.98 -3.28
C ILE A 88 -2.55 6.52 -3.63
N PRO A 89 -3.66 5.94 -3.11
CA PRO A 89 -3.95 4.52 -3.29
C PRO A 89 -4.40 4.18 -4.71
N SER A 90 -4.93 5.15 -5.43
CA SER A 90 -5.44 4.97 -6.79
C SER A 90 -5.84 6.29 -7.43
N ALA A 91 -5.96 6.31 -8.77
CA ALA A 91 -6.51 7.42 -9.53
C ALA A 91 -7.53 6.94 -10.57
N LYS A 92 -8.37 7.85 -11.06
CA LYS A 92 -9.18 7.59 -12.25
C LYS A 92 -8.27 7.70 -13.47
N ILE A 93 -8.20 6.65 -14.27
CA ILE A 93 -7.25 6.52 -15.39
C ILE A 93 -7.87 5.86 -16.63
N LYS A 94 -9.20 5.84 -16.70
CA LYS A 94 -9.95 5.11 -17.71
C LYS A 94 -9.69 5.61 -19.15
N ASN A 95 -9.41 6.92 -19.29
CA ASN A 95 -9.17 7.58 -20.56
C ASN A 95 -8.12 8.69 -20.42
N ALA A 96 -7.72 9.30 -21.54
CA ALA A 96 -6.70 10.34 -21.60
C ALA A 96 -7.02 11.56 -20.73
N GLU A 97 -8.28 12.00 -20.68
CA GLU A 97 -8.69 13.15 -19.86
C GLU A 97 -8.45 12.87 -18.36
N GLN A 98 -8.81 11.67 -17.90
CA GLN A 98 -8.59 11.26 -16.50
C GLN A 98 -7.11 11.10 -16.17
N VAL A 99 -6.31 10.59 -17.12
CA VAL A 99 -4.85 10.50 -16.98
C VAL A 99 -4.26 11.90 -16.80
N GLU A 100 -4.62 12.85 -17.67
CA GLU A 100 -4.15 14.24 -17.56
C GLU A 100 -4.56 14.88 -16.23
N ALA A 101 -5.81 14.69 -15.80
CA ALA A 101 -6.28 15.20 -14.52
C ALA A 101 -5.49 14.64 -13.33
N ALA A 102 -5.20 13.34 -13.32
CA ALA A 102 -4.42 12.69 -12.27
C ALA A 102 -2.97 13.19 -12.22
N ILE A 103 -2.29 13.29 -13.37
CA ILE A 103 -0.92 13.80 -13.47
C ILE A 103 -0.83 15.26 -13.02
N ASN A 104 -1.77 16.10 -13.45
CA ASN A 104 -1.81 17.50 -13.04
C ASN A 104 -2.02 17.66 -11.53
N ALA A 105 -2.94 16.88 -10.95
CA ALA A 105 -3.18 16.89 -9.51
C ALA A 105 -1.96 16.43 -8.69
N ILE A 106 -1.26 15.38 -9.13
CA ILE A 106 -0.02 14.92 -8.49
C ILE A 106 1.05 16.01 -8.53
N ASN A 107 1.27 16.63 -9.70
CA ASN A 107 2.25 17.70 -9.86
C ASN A 107 1.90 18.98 -9.08
N GLU A 108 0.61 19.24 -8.84
CA GLU A 108 0.16 20.34 -7.97
C GLU A 108 0.38 20.02 -6.48
N LEU A 109 0.05 18.80 -6.05
CA LEU A 109 0.08 18.39 -4.65
C LEU A 109 1.51 18.14 -4.14
N GLN A 110 2.37 17.52 -4.95
CA GLN A 110 3.70 17.09 -4.52
C GLN A 110 4.52 18.23 -3.89
N PRO A 111 4.73 19.40 -4.53
CA PRO A 111 5.53 20.47 -3.93
C PRO A 111 4.90 21.05 -2.66
N LYS A 112 3.57 21.03 -2.52
CA LYS A 112 2.87 21.47 -1.32
C LYS A 112 3.13 20.51 -0.16
N ILE A 113 3.08 19.20 -0.41
CA ILE A 113 3.35 18.13 0.57
C ILE A 113 4.82 18.18 1.00
N GLU A 114 5.74 18.36 0.06
CA GLU A 114 7.19 18.49 0.33
C GLU A 114 7.50 19.74 1.19
N ALA A 115 6.79 20.85 0.98
CA ALA A 115 6.92 22.05 1.80
C ALA A 115 6.52 21.84 3.27
N GLU A 116 5.65 20.86 3.53
CA GLU A 116 5.26 20.42 4.88
C GLU A 116 6.25 19.40 5.50
N GLY A 117 7.35 19.07 4.79
CA GLY A 117 8.34 18.08 5.21
C GLY A 117 7.86 16.64 5.10
N MET A 118 6.89 16.39 4.23
CA MET A 118 6.30 15.08 3.93
C MET A 118 6.66 14.62 2.52
N ARG A 119 6.35 13.38 2.18
CA ARG A 119 6.60 12.77 0.87
C ARG A 119 5.31 12.26 0.26
N LEU A 120 5.18 12.42 -1.05
CA LEU A 120 4.05 11.90 -1.82
C LEU A 120 4.47 10.66 -2.58
N HIS A 121 3.70 9.61 -2.45
CA HIS A 121 3.88 8.33 -3.14
C HIS A 121 2.63 7.98 -3.95
N PHE A 122 2.79 7.06 -4.88
CA PHE A 122 1.69 6.46 -5.63
C PHE A 122 1.75 4.93 -5.49
N HIS A 123 0.62 4.33 -5.13
CA HIS A 123 0.41 2.89 -5.05
C HIS A 123 -0.21 2.38 -6.35
N ASN A 124 0.22 1.23 -6.82
CA ASN A 124 -0.29 0.63 -8.05
C ASN A 124 -1.22 -0.55 -7.81
N HIS A 125 -2.15 -0.71 -8.76
CA HIS A 125 -2.81 -1.98 -9.09
C HIS A 125 -2.31 -2.46 -10.46
N SER A 126 -2.90 -3.52 -10.99
CA SER A 126 -2.55 -4.02 -12.33
C SER A 126 -2.90 -3.05 -13.44
N ARG A 127 -4.00 -2.30 -13.28
CA ARG A 127 -4.54 -1.42 -14.33
C ARG A 127 -3.60 -0.27 -14.71
N GLU A 128 -2.71 0.15 -13.81
CA GLU A 128 -1.72 1.19 -14.07
C GLU A 128 -0.67 0.75 -15.11
N PHE A 129 -0.50 -0.56 -15.29
CA PHE A 129 0.43 -1.20 -16.23
C PHE A 129 -0.25 -1.78 -17.48
N LEU A 130 -1.55 -1.63 -17.59
CA LEU A 130 -2.35 -2.10 -18.72
C LEU A 130 -2.88 -0.90 -19.54
N PRO A 131 -3.08 -1.06 -20.86
CA PRO A 131 -3.66 0.00 -21.69
C PRO A 131 -5.07 0.37 -21.21
N ASN A 132 -5.34 1.66 -21.08
CA ASN A 132 -6.68 2.19 -20.86
C ASN A 132 -7.51 2.22 -22.15
N GLU A 133 -8.72 2.81 -22.12
CA GLU A 133 -9.62 2.87 -23.29
C GLU A 133 -9.00 3.61 -24.50
N ASP A 134 -8.05 4.53 -24.26
CA ASP A 134 -7.34 5.28 -25.29
C ASP A 134 -5.96 4.66 -25.61
N GLY A 135 -5.65 3.47 -25.10
CA GLY A 135 -4.40 2.74 -25.33
C GLY A 135 -3.20 3.28 -24.53
N GLN A 136 -3.42 4.16 -23.56
CA GLN A 136 -2.35 4.72 -22.73
C GLN A 136 -2.07 3.81 -21.52
N ILE A 137 -0.80 3.69 -21.12
CA ILE A 137 -0.35 3.03 -19.89
C ILE A 137 -0.05 4.12 -18.85
N PHE A 138 -0.85 4.20 -17.81
CA PHE A 138 -0.75 5.28 -16.82
C PHE A 138 0.59 5.33 -16.11
N PHE A 139 1.20 4.17 -15.83
CA PHE A 139 2.51 4.11 -15.19
C PHE A 139 3.61 4.84 -16.01
N GLU A 140 3.53 4.81 -17.34
CA GLU A 140 4.47 5.56 -18.19
C GLU A 140 4.34 7.08 -17.96
N HIS A 141 3.12 7.58 -17.81
CA HIS A 141 2.88 8.99 -17.48
C HIS A 141 3.39 9.35 -16.07
N LEU A 142 3.18 8.50 -15.07
CA LEU A 142 3.73 8.69 -13.72
C LEU A 142 5.25 8.75 -13.75
N ARG A 143 5.88 7.80 -14.46
CA ARG A 143 7.34 7.72 -14.61
C ARG A 143 7.93 8.97 -15.25
N ASP A 144 7.36 9.40 -16.36
CA ASP A 144 7.98 10.37 -17.28
C ASP A 144 7.58 11.82 -16.97
N ARG A 145 6.44 12.03 -16.29
CA ARG A 145 5.83 13.35 -16.14
C ARG A 145 5.65 13.79 -14.68
N THR A 146 6.07 12.96 -13.71
CA THR A 146 6.02 13.30 -12.28
C THR A 146 7.32 12.92 -11.59
N ASN A 147 7.55 13.47 -10.40
CA ASN A 147 8.60 13.03 -9.47
C ASN A 147 8.04 12.28 -8.26
N VAL A 148 6.77 11.82 -8.34
CA VAL A 148 6.13 11.08 -7.26
C VAL A 148 6.93 9.82 -6.92
N LEU A 149 7.06 9.51 -5.64
CA LEU A 149 7.69 8.28 -5.19
C LEU A 149 6.73 7.09 -5.36
N PHE A 150 7.24 5.88 -5.25
CA PHE A 150 6.44 4.68 -5.45
C PHE A 150 6.30 3.86 -4.17
N GLU A 151 5.12 3.33 -4.00
CA GLU A 151 4.83 2.13 -3.24
C GLU A 151 4.39 1.05 -4.24
N PHE A 152 5.21 0.03 -4.44
CA PHE A 152 4.82 -1.04 -5.35
C PHE A 152 4.07 -2.16 -4.63
N ASP A 153 2.81 -2.38 -5.04
CA ASP A 153 2.14 -3.64 -4.76
C ASP A 153 2.67 -4.71 -5.72
N THR A 154 3.41 -5.64 -5.16
CA THR A 154 4.17 -6.63 -5.91
C THR A 154 3.30 -7.76 -6.47
N PHE A 155 2.14 -8.02 -5.87
CA PHE A 155 1.15 -8.93 -6.44
C PHE A 155 0.43 -8.30 -7.64
N TRP A 156 0.06 -7.04 -7.55
CA TRP A 156 -0.59 -6.35 -8.66
C TRP A 156 0.33 -6.16 -9.87
N LEU A 157 1.65 -5.97 -9.67
CA LEU A 157 2.65 -6.05 -10.72
C LEU A 157 2.65 -7.45 -11.36
N PHE A 158 2.78 -8.49 -10.54
CA PHE A 158 2.79 -9.88 -11.00
C PHE A 158 1.51 -10.24 -11.78
N ASN A 159 0.33 -9.81 -11.30
CA ASN A 159 -0.95 -10.01 -11.97
C ASN A 159 -1.05 -9.26 -13.32
N ALA A 160 -0.35 -8.13 -13.48
CA ALA A 160 -0.23 -7.41 -14.76
C ALA A 160 0.78 -8.05 -15.72
N GLY A 161 1.46 -9.12 -15.33
CA GLY A 161 2.51 -9.76 -16.12
C GLY A 161 3.86 -9.02 -16.07
N VAL A 162 4.04 -8.14 -15.07
CA VAL A 162 5.27 -7.37 -14.85
C VAL A 162 6.10 -8.03 -13.75
N ASP A 163 7.40 -8.21 -13.96
CA ASP A 163 8.29 -8.78 -12.95
C ASP A 163 8.52 -7.79 -11.79
N PRO A 164 8.03 -8.11 -10.56
CA PRO A 164 8.18 -7.21 -9.42
C PRO A 164 9.64 -7.00 -9.01
N LEU A 165 10.52 -7.99 -9.18
CA LEU A 165 11.94 -7.88 -8.81
C LEU A 165 12.69 -6.95 -9.76
N GLU A 166 12.38 -7.00 -11.06
CA GLU A 166 12.93 -6.08 -12.06
C GLU A 166 12.44 -4.64 -11.79
N MET A 167 11.16 -4.46 -11.48
CA MET A 167 10.59 -3.16 -11.14
C MET A 167 11.24 -2.54 -9.89
N MET A 168 11.43 -3.33 -8.85
CA MET A 168 12.10 -2.88 -7.63
C MET A 168 13.52 -2.38 -7.92
N GLU A 169 14.30 -3.10 -8.73
CA GLU A 169 15.66 -2.68 -9.09
C GLU A 169 15.66 -1.44 -9.99
N THR A 170 14.78 -1.40 -10.99
CA THR A 170 14.71 -0.31 -11.97
C THR A 170 14.33 1.01 -11.32
N TYR A 171 13.44 1.00 -10.33
CA TYR A 171 12.90 2.21 -9.68
C TYR A 171 13.41 2.42 -8.25
N LYS A 172 14.51 1.79 -7.86
CA LYS A 172 15.07 1.84 -6.50
C LYS A 172 15.25 3.24 -5.93
N ASP A 173 15.56 4.24 -6.78
CA ASP A 173 15.77 5.62 -6.34
C ASP A 173 14.45 6.37 -6.04
N ARG A 174 13.32 5.81 -6.46
CA ARG A 174 11.97 6.34 -6.21
C ARG A 174 11.09 5.39 -5.36
N LEU A 175 11.60 4.23 -4.97
CA LEU A 175 10.87 3.19 -4.25
C LEU A 175 11.22 3.23 -2.76
N TYR A 176 10.20 3.36 -1.90
CA TYR A 176 10.37 3.41 -0.44
C TYR A 176 9.59 2.32 0.27
N PHE A 177 8.46 1.93 -0.31
CA PHE A 177 7.53 0.96 0.25
C PHE A 177 7.22 -0.13 -0.75
N ILE A 178 6.97 -1.33 -0.25
CA ILE A 178 6.30 -2.36 -1.04
C ILE A 178 5.08 -2.87 -0.27
N HIS A 179 4.00 -3.13 -0.99
CA HIS A 179 2.98 -4.06 -0.52
C HIS A 179 3.42 -5.48 -0.84
N LEU A 180 3.65 -6.25 0.23
CA LEU A 180 3.88 -7.69 0.12
C LEU A 180 2.52 -8.38 0.21
N LYS A 181 2.06 -8.87 -0.93
CA LYS A 181 0.74 -9.45 -1.12
C LYS A 181 0.85 -10.70 -1.96
N ASP A 182 -0.03 -11.67 -1.73
CA ASP A 182 -0.06 -12.92 -2.47
C ASP A 182 -1.46 -13.24 -2.99
N GLY A 183 -1.51 -14.07 -4.01
CA GLY A 183 -2.76 -14.47 -4.63
C GLY A 183 -2.55 -15.36 -5.86
N ILE A 184 -3.67 -15.76 -6.45
CA ILE A 184 -3.72 -16.41 -7.75
C ILE A 184 -4.03 -15.32 -8.78
N PRO A 185 -3.13 -15.05 -9.74
CA PRO A 185 -3.35 -14.03 -10.75
C PRO A 185 -4.47 -14.42 -11.70
N GLN A 186 -5.11 -13.43 -12.29
CA GLN A 186 -6.10 -13.65 -13.34
C GLN A 186 -5.41 -14.25 -14.58
N ASP A 187 -6.04 -15.29 -15.15
CA ASP A 187 -5.68 -15.75 -16.49
C ASP A 187 -6.38 -14.85 -17.52
N HIS A 188 -5.65 -13.95 -18.12
CA HIS A 188 -6.18 -13.00 -19.11
C HIS A 188 -6.66 -13.68 -20.41
N SER A 189 -6.34 -14.96 -20.63
CA SER A 189 -6.85 -15.75 -21.74
C SER A 189 -8.23 -16.36 -21.47
N ASP A 190 -8.64 -16.45 -20.20
CA ASP A 190 -9.95 -16.93 -19.76
C ASP A 190 -10.81 -15.77 -19.20
N PRO A 191 -11.88 -15.35 -19.93
CA PRO A 191 -12.78 -14.29 -19.46
C PRO A 191 -13.53 -14.60 -18.15
N GLN A 192 -13.54 -15.86 -17.70
CA GLN A 192 -14.17 -16.28 -16.44
C GLN A 192 -13.16 -16.34 -15.29
N SER A 193 -11.88 -16.26 -15.58
CA SER A 193 -10.83 -16.21 -14.56
C SER A 193 -10.98 -14.97 -13.69
N LYS A 194 -10.76 -15.16 -12.38
CA LYS A 194 -10.79 -14.08 -11.38
C LYS A 194 -9.51 -14.14 -10.58
N ILE A 195 -9.16 -12.98 -10.07
CA ILE A 195 -8.12 -12.88 -9.05
C ILE A 195 -8.64 -13.50 -7.76
N GLU A 196 -7.80 -14.28 -7.09
CA GLU A 196 -8.06 -14.76 -5.74
C GLU A 196 -6.93 -14.27 -4.82
N GLY A 197 -7.26 -13.51 -3.78
CA GLY A 197 -6.31 -13.20 -2.71
C GLY A 197 -5.94 -14.47 -1.93
N LYS A 198 -4.74 -14.50 -1.41
CA LYS A 198 -4.24 -15.59 -0.55
C LYS A 198 -3.36 -15.01 0.54
N SER A 199 -3.34 -15.68 1.69
CA SER A 199 -2.31 -15.41 2.70
C SER A 199 -0.92 -15.62 2.08
N LEU A 200 0.08 -14.89 2.55
CA LEU A 200 1.46 -14.99 2.05
C LEU A 200 1.94 -16.45 2.02
N GLY A 201 2.54 -16.86 0.93
CA GLY A 201 3.05 -18.20 0.68
C GLY A 201 2.02 -19.21 0.20
N LEU A 202 0.74 -18.85 0.11
CA LEU A 202 -0.34 -19.74 -0.38
C LEU A 202 -0.81 -19.39 -1.80
N GLY A 203 -0.29 -18.33 -2.38
CA GLY A 203 -0.55 -17.90 -3.75
C GLY A 203 0.52 -18.32 -4.75
N LYS A 204 0.68 -17.54 -5.79
CA LYS A 204 1.66 -17.76 -6.87
C LYS A 204 2.67 -16.62 -7.02
N ALA A 205 2.49 -15.50 -6.31
CA ALA A 205 3.44 -14.41 -6.38
C ALA A 205 4.79 -14.80 -5.74
N PRO A 206 5.91 -14.24 -6.20
CA PRO A 206 7.25 -14.59 -5.69
C PRO A 206 7.55 -13.92 -4.34
N VAL A 207 6.64 -14.02 -3.35
CA VAL A 207 6.65 -13.26 -2.09
C VAL A 207 7.93 -13.43 -1.27
N ALA A 208 8.50 -14.64 -1.22
CA ALA A 208 9.76 -14.87 -0.49
C ALA A 208 10.93 -14.14 -1.15
N ALA A 209 11.02 -14.16 -2.49
CA ALA A 209 12.06 -13.46 -3.23
C ALA A 209 11.90 -11.93 -3.14
N VAL A 210 10.66 -11.44 -3.24
CA VAL A 210 10.32 -10.02 -3.08
C VAL A 210 10.68 -9.53 -1.68
N ARG A 211 10.27 -10.27 -0.62
CA ARG A 211 10.64 -9.94 0.76
C ARG A 211 12.16 -9.83 0.92
N LYS A 212 12.91 -10.83 0.45
CA LYS A 212 14.38 -10.84 0.53
C LYS A 212 14.97 -9.61 -0.17
N LYS A 213 14.54 -9.33 -1.40
CA LYS A 213 15.00 -8.16 -2.16
C LYS A 213 14.67 -6.85 -1.45
N ALA A 214 13.47 -6.72 -0.87
CA ALA A 214 13.07 -5.53 -0.13
C ALA A 214 13.96 -5.30 1.11
N ILE A 215 14.33 -6.37 1.84
CA ILE A 215 15.26 -6.29 2.96
C ILE A 215 16.66 -5.83 2.50
N GLU A 216 17.18 -6.42 1.42
CA GLU A 216 18.48 -6.03 0.84
C GLU A 216 18.51 -4.56 0.41
N MET A 217 17.39 -4.04 -0.09
CA MET A 217 17.23 -2.64 -0.51
C MET A 217 16.91 -1.69 0.64
N GLY A 218 16.61 -2.19 1.84
CA GLY A 218 16.21 -1.35 2.99
C GLY A 218 14.81 -0.73 2.86
N LEU A 219 13.92 -1.36 2.08
CA LEU A 219 12.55 -0.88 1.88
C LEU A 219 11.65 -1.21 3.08
N THR A 220 10.64 -0.40 3.30
CA THR A 220 9.56 -0.72 4.24
C THR A 220 8.62 -1.74 3.61
N ILE A 221 8.44 -2.87 4.29
CA ILE A 221 7.54 -3.95 3.87
C ILE A 221 6.20 -3.78 4.60
N VAL A 222 5.14 -3.55 3.85
CA VAL A 222 3.76 -3.48 4.32
C VAL A 222 3.00 -4.68 3.77
N VAL A 223 2.46 -5.50 4.65
CA VAL A 223 1.63 -6.64 4.24
C VAL A 223 0.24 -6.14 3.87
N GLU A 224 -0.33 -6.65 2.79
CA GLU A 224 -1.73 -6.45 2.46
C GLU A 224 -2.40 -7.77 2.09
N SER A 225 -3.64 -7.98 2.58
CA SER A 225 -4.54 -9.06 2.14
C SER A 225 -5.97 -8.52 2.06
N GLU A 226 -6.69 -8.89 1.01
CA GLU A 226 -8.01 -8.30 0.74
C GLU A 226 -9.18 -9.27 0.93
N ASP A 227 -8.94 -10.58 1.02
CA ASP A 227 -10.01 -11.58 0.99
C ASP A 227 -10.72 -11.79 2.34
N LEU A 228 -10.11 -11.40 3.48
CA LEU A 228 -10.69 -11.47 4.83
C LEU A 228 -11.25 -12.87 5.17
N LEU A 229 -10.52 -13.93 4.89
CA LEU A 229 -10.98 -15.31 5.05
C LEU A 229 -10.29 -16.02 6.24
N PRO A 230 -11.02 -16.40 7.29
CA PRO A 230 -12.45 -16.14 7.56
C PRO A 230 -12.72 -14.73 8.10
N SER A 231 -11.68 -14.00 8.50
CA SER A 231 -11.68 -12.61 8.96
C SER A 231 -10.35 -11.95 8.66
N GLY A 232 -10.30 -10.61 8.65
CA GLY A 232 -9.07 -9.85 8.46
C GLY A 232 -7.95 -10.26 9.43
N PRO A 233 -8.18 -10.25 10.77
CA PRO A 233 -7.14 -10.62 11.73
C PRO A 233 -6.61 -12.05 11.58
N GLU A 234 -7.46 -13.02 11.26
CA GLU A 234 -7.01 -14.39 11.04
C GLU A 234 -6.20 -14.51 9.74
N GLU A 235 -6.60 -13.80 8.70
CA GLU A 235 -5.89 -13.74 7.42
C GLU A 235 -4.49 -13.15 7.60
N VAL A 236 -4.37 -11.97 8.22
CA VAL A 236 -3.07 -11.31 8.41
C VAL A 236 -2.23 -12.00 9.49
N GLY A 237 -2.86 -12.77 10.38
CA GLY A 237 -2.17 -13.68 11.31
C GLY A 237 -1.37 -14.76 10.57
N ARG A 238 -2.00 -15.42 9.58
CA ARG A 238 -1.29 -16.40 8.72
C ARG A 238 -0.18 -15.75 7.90
N CYS A 239 -0.38 -14.51 7.44
CA CYS A 239 0.68 -13.76 6.77
C CYS A 239 1.88 -13.53 7.70
N MET A 240 1.63 -13.18 8.96
CA MET A 240 2.70 -13.00 9.96
C MET A 240 3.42 -14.31 10.28
N ASP A 241 2.71 -15.44 10.32
CA ASP A 241 3.33 -16.74 10.55
C ASP A 241 4.29 -17.10 9.40
N PHE A 242 3.89 -16.87 8.14
CA PHE A 242 4.79 -17.00 6.99
C PHE A 242 6.04 -16.13 7.13
N LEU A 243 5.88 -14.85 7.55
CA LEU A 243 7.02 -13.94 7.72
C LEU A 243 7.99 -14.42 8.80
N ARG A 244 7.48 -14.95 9.92
CA ARG A 244 8.30 -15.54 10.99
C ARG A 244 9.08 -16.76 10.52
N GLU A 245 8.46 -17.62 9.69
CA GLU A 245 9.14 -18.75 9.07
C GLU A 245 10.28 -18.27 8.15
N GLN A 246 10.03 -17.25 7.33
CA GLN A 246 11.07 -16.68 6.46
C GLN A 246 12.19 -16.01 7.27
N ASP A 247 11.87 -15.30 8.35
CA ASP A 247 12.88 -14.70 9.24
C ASP A 247 13.77 -15.77 9.89
N ALA A 248 13.18 -16.91 10.25
CA ALA A 248 13.92 -18.04 10.82
C ALA A 248 14.85 -18.75 9.80
N LEU A 249 14.50 -18.71 8.50
CA LEU A 249 15.34 -19.28 7.43
C LEU A 249 16.52 -18.36 7.09
N ASP A 250 16.41 -17.07 7.34
CA ASP A 250 17.44 -16.06 7.05
C ASP A 250 18.41 -15.84 8.23
N ALA A 251 18.14 -16.42 9.42
CA ALA A 251 18.93 -16.26 10.65
C ALA A 251 20.12 -17.23 10.72
#